data_3a509e91a4f09853f4183e6bb31fdaef
#
_entry.id   3a509e91a4f09853f4183e6bb31fdaef
#
_cell.length_a   1.000
_cell.length_b   1.000
_cell.length_c   1.000
_cell.angle_alpha   90.00
_cell.angle_beta   90.00
_cell.angle_gamma   90.00
#
_symmetry.space_group_name_H-M   'P 1'
#
loop_
_entity.id
_entity.type
_entity.pdbx_description
1 polymer ?
#
loop_
_entity_poly.entity_id
_entity_poly.type
_entity_poly.pdbx_seq_one_letter_code
_entity_poly.pdbx_strand_id
1 'polypeptide(L)'
;MEQRVGEGDTGMTSLDNQTKVKGDLSDELESETIQPTEDGLVTSKVEGATCTSSKGDNAEDDSTRALLRGFATDTPVGGATASDDDTKTLPTVSVSGLSVSVATTSVKDGTESQSAEHSKIQTDLIKKTLNVNSDTVNRILGTIFGQCVGDAIGLLTEFLTKKECKEHYKAMKKELEFSHKIDDCHRTGWKTGDWTDDSDQMILIFLSIIENHGTVDPFDFAKRIKDWGAKGFPELGDNVGMGQGRTTYFTINRRDFLDDPYAAAERVWTRGDKTVASNGAVMRTSIIGVHMYADIDFVMHNAANIARTTHADPRCRASAVAVCVAIALMLQRQPQHLDKKGNYNIKAIINECYDYASKYLETDEKKKELMSYLKCTKLKELKLDESGKIGYTYKTMGSGFWALKQDNFGKAITKLIMEGGDADTNGAVAGAMLGCKLRVGSIPTCWTQNLLHKEWLETIIDRYFHMMKEVHNIDFTPYWTGHLS
;
A
#
# COMPACT_ATOMS: atom_id res chain seq x y z
N MET A 1 62.53 20.52 -21.97
CA MET A 1 63.60 19.70 -21.40
C MET A 1 62.93 18.44 -20.87
N GLU A 2 62.84 17.44 -21.68
CA GLU A 2 63.68 16.25 -21.85
C GLU A 2 63.48 15.29 -20.70
N GLN A 3 62.81 14.16 -20.96
CA GLN A 3 63.31 12.83 -21.44
C GLN A 3 63.86 12.02 -20.27
N ARG A 4 63.58 10.76 -20.04
CA ARG A 4 63.39 9.51 -20.83
C ARG A 4 63.00 8.41 -19.83
N VAL A 5 62.10 7.52 -20.16
CA VAL A 5 62.16 6.17 -20.78
C VAL A 5 63.05 5.14 -20.05
N GLY A 6 62.48 4.01 -19.72
CA GLY A 6 63.11 2.79 -19.29
C GLY A 6 62.18 1.59 -19.31
N GLU A 7 62.23 0.82 -20.38
CA GLU A 7 61.61 -0.50 -20.66
C GLU A 7 62.35 -1.66 -19.95
N GLY A 8 61.68 -2.80 -19.86
CA GLY A 8 62.24 -4.11 -19.60
C GLY A 8 61.22 -5.06 -18.99
N ASP A 9 60.59 -5.83 -19.64
CA ASP A 9 60.57 -7.04 -20.50
C ASP A 9 60.87 -8.35 -19.72
N THR A 10 60.01 -9.34 -20.07
CA THR A 10 60.13 -10.79 -20.07
C THR A 10 59.88 -11.59 -18.80
N GLY A 11 59.05 -12.63 -19.03
CA GLY A 11 59.06 -13.85 -18.26
C GLY A 11 57.78 -14.68 -18.28
N MET A 12 57.50 -15.31 -19.42
CA MET A 12 56.57 -16.45 -19.61
C MET A 12 57.06 -17.68 -18.85
N THR A 13 56.14 -18.41 -18.13
CA THR A 13 56.14 -19.91 -18.18
C THR A 13 54.77 -20.44 -17.79
N SER A 14 54.21 -21.21 -18.71
CA SER A 14 53.10 -22.14 -18.57
C SER A 14 53.48 -23.34 -17.76
N LEU A 15 52.52 -23.94 -17.08
CA LEU A 15 52.45 -25.43 -16.93
C LEU A 15 51.02 -25.86 -16.58
N ASP A 16 50.46 -26.63 -17.51
CA ASP A 16 49.30 -27.51 -17.37
C ASP A 16 49.50 -28.54 -16.23
N ASN A 17 48.41 -28.90 -15.58
CA ASN A 17 48.19 -30.31 -15.26
C ASN A 17 46.69 -30.60 -15.04
N GLN A 18 46.15 -31.34 -16.00
CA GLN A 18 44.90 -32.09 -15.91
C GLN A 18 45.11 -33.30 -14.98
N THR A 19 44.12 -33.55 -14.13
CA THR A 19 43.89 -34.96 -13.70
C THR A 19 42.37 -35.16 -13.56
N LYS A 20 41.85 -35.98 -14.48
CA LYS A 20 40.54 -36.64 -14.41
C LYS A 20 40.58 -37.70 -13.32
N VAL A 21 39.53 -37.76 -12.49
CA VAL A 21 39.08 -39.01 -11.87
C VAL A 21 37.59 -39.14 -12.09
N LYS A 22 37.19 -40.14 -12.88
CA LYS A 22 35.86 -40.72 -12.98
C LYS A 22 35.68 -41.65 -11.78
N GLY A 23 34.48 -41.65 -11.20
CA GLY A 23 34.02 -42.66 -10.28
C GLY A 23 32.51 -42.69 -10.31
N ASP A 24 31.97 -43.64 -11.09
CA ASP A 24 30.58 -44.09 -11.00
C ASP A 24 30.31 -44.68 -9.61
N LEU A 25 29.17 -44.35 -9.02
CA LEU A 25 28.44 -45.28 -8.15
C LEU A 25 26.96 -44.88 -8.22
N SER A 26 26.24 -45.77 -8.86
CA SER A 26 24.79 -45.93 -8.89
C SER A 26 24.30 -46.55 -7.58
N ASP A 27 23.00 -46.32 -7.33
CA ASP A 27 22.07 -47.03 -6.46
C ASP A 27 22.16 -46.78 -4.93
N GLU A 28 21.15 -46.05 -4.46
CA GLU A 28 20.07 -46.60 -3.65
C GLU A 28 19.02 -45.54 -3.35
N LEU A 29 17.84 -45.71 -3.99
CA LEU A 29 16.61 -45.01 -3.67
C LEU A 29 15.96 -45.73 -2.47
N GLU A 30 16.05 -45.19 -1.28
CA GLU A 30 15.11 -45.52 -0.21
C GLU A 30 14.02 -44.42 -0.13
N SER A 31 12.81 -44.88 -0.46
CA SER A 31 11.58 -44.12 -0.36
C SER A 31 11.16 -43.96 1.11
N GLU A 32 11.44 -42.83 1.72
CA GLU A 32 10.73 -42.43 2.95
C GLU A 32 9.46 -41.69 2.59
N THR A 33 8.34 -42.34 2.86
CA THR A 33 7.00 -41.78 2.79
C THR A 33 6.84 -40.79 3.93
N ILE A 34 6.95 -39.50 3.66
CA ILE A 34 6.61 -38.46 4.63
C ILE A 34 5.10 -38.27 4.60
N GLN A 35 4.42 -38.69 5.64
CA GLN A 35 3.04 -38.30 5.91
C GLN A 35 3.00 -36.81 6.35
N PRO A 36 2.05 -36.00 5.87
CA PRO A 36 1.94 -34.60 6.30
C PRO A 36 1.39 -34.53 7.72
N THR A 37 2.19 -34.04 8.65
CA THR A 37 1.71 -33.56 9.95
C THR A 37 1.00 -32.23 9.79
N GLU A 38 -0.12 -32.07 10.45
CA GLU A 38 -1.02 -30.91 10.44
C GLU A 38 -0.46 -29.70 11.17
N ASP A 39 0.76 -29.30 11.04
CA ASP A 39 1.27 -28.04 11.59
C ASP A 39 2.48 -27.56 10.78
N GLY A 40 2.18 -26.86 9.66
CA GLY A 40 3.20 -26.24 8.82
C GLY A 40 3.71 -24.92 9.38
N LEU A 41 4.55 -24.94 10.40
CA LEU A 41 5.37 -23.81 10.78
C LEU A 41 6.72 -23.91 10.04
N VAL A 42 6.89 -23.18 8.96
CA VAL A 42 8.21 -23.03 8.33
C VAL A 42 8.96 -21.93 9.05
N THR A 43 9.82 -22.30 9.99
CA THR A 43 10.88 -21.41 10.49
C THR A 43 12.09 -21.55 9.59
N SER A 44 12.36 -20.58 8.73
CA SER A 44 13.66 -20.47 8.07
C SER A 44 14.71 -20.05 9.13
N LYS A 45 15.54 -21.01 9.55
CA LYS A 45 16.78 -20.70 10.27
C LYS A 45 17.77 -20.10 9.27
N VAL A 46 18.03 -18.81 9.40
CA VAL A 46 19.25 -18.22 8.89
C VAL A 46 20.31 -18.39 9.98
N GLU A 47 21.23 -19.29 9.79
CA GLU A 47 22.42 -19.42 10.67
C GLU A 47 23.37 -18.24 10.37
N GLY A 48 23.68 -17.47 11.40
CA GLY A 48 24.87 -16.63 11.44
C GLY A 48 24.69 -15.13 11.60
N ALA A 49 23.94 -14.65 12.59
CA ALA A 49 24.22 -13.36 13.23
C ALA A 49 23.63 -13.37 14.64
N THR A 50 24.48 -13.58 15.63
CA THR A 50 24.14 -13.33 17.02
C THR A 50 24.12 -11.82 17.25
N CYS A 51 22.93 -11.26 17.25
CA CYS A 51 22.72 -9.89 17.69
C CYS A 51 22.79 -9.87 19.22
N THR A 52 23.92 -9.40 19.77
CA THR A 52 24.03 -9.11 21.20
C THR A 52 23.32 -7.81 21.48
N SER A 53 22.06 -7.88 21.90
CA SER A 53 21.39 -6.71 22.44
C SER A 53 21.96 -6.39 23.82
N SER A 54 22.47 -5.17 23.99
CA SER A 54 22.67 -4.58 25.33
C SER A 54 21.30 -4.55 26.02
N LYS A 55 21.29 -5.01 27.28
CA LYS A 55 20.10 -5.09 28.13
C LYS A 55 19.36 -3.75 28.21
N GLY A 56 18.27 -3.65 27.48
CA GLY A 56 17.17 -2.75 27.74
C GLY A 56 15.91 -3.61 27.61
N ASP A 57 15.07 -3.58 28.63
CA ASP A 57 13.86 -4.38 28.71
C ASP A 57 12.99 -4.16 27.46
N ASN A 58 13.07 -5.09 26.53
CA ASN A 58 12.11 -5.18 25.41
C ASN A 58 10.81 -5.72 25.96
N ALA A 59 9.87 -4.84 26.24
CA ALA A 59 8.48 -5.21 26.35
C ALA A 59 8.04 -5.74 25.00
N GLU A 60 8.04 -7.06 24.83
CA GLU A 60 7.28 -7.70 23.77
C GLU A 60 5.83 -7.23 23.89
N ASP A 61 5.31 -6.70 22.80
CA ASP A 61 3.96 -6.18 22.68
C ASP A 61 2.95 -7.20 23.23
N ASP A 62 2.25 -6.83 24.30
CA ASP A 62 1.24 -7.68 24.96
C ASP A 62 0.09 -8.06 24.01
N SER A 63 -0.12 -7.30 22.94
CA SER A 63 -1.08 -7.63 21.88
C SER A 63 -0.63 -8.84 21.06
N THR A 64 0.69 -9.01 20.89
CA THR A 64 1.30 -10.19 20.25
C THR A 64 1.14 -11.43 21.13
N ARG A 65 1.30 -11.29 22.44
CA ARG A 65 1.10 -12.38 23.41
C ARG A 65 -0.36 -12.78 23.57
N ALA A 66 -1.29 -11.84 23.53
CA ALA A 66 -2.73 -12.13 23.62
C ALA A 66 -3.22 -12.92 22.40
N LEU A 67 -2.78 -12.57 21.20
CA LEU A 67 -3.12 -13.31 19.97
C LEU A 67 -2.50 -14.72 19.91
N LEU A 68 -1.28 -14.90 20.47
CA LEU A 68 -0.64 -16.22 20.52
C LEU A 68 -1.23 -17.12 21.64
N ARG A 69 -1.77 -16.56 22.73
CA ARG A 69 -2.39 -17.34 23.80
C ARG A 69 -3.78 -17.87 23.46
N GLY A 70 -4.50 -17.28 22.49
CA GLY A 70 -5.82 -17.75 22.03
C GLY A 70 -5.78 -19.01 21.15
N PHE A 71 -4.60 -19.55 20.81
CA PHE A 71 -4.44 -20.71 19.93
C PHE A 71 -3.96 -21.99 20.64
N ALA A 72 -3.82 -22.01 21.95
CA ALA A 72 -3.21 -23.12 22.69
C ALA A 72 -4.08 -23.67 23.81
N THR A 73 -5.40 -23.82 23.66
CA THR A 73 -6.20 -24.73 24.49
C THR A 73 -7.52 -25.04 23.82
N ASP A 74 -7.60 -26.19 23.17
CA ASP A 74 -8.81 -27.03 23.13
C ASP A 74 -8.37 -28.47 22.82
N THR A 75 -8.18 -29.24 23.88
CA THR A 75 -8.22 -30.70 23.83
C THR A 75 -9.64 -31.17 24.14
N PRO A 76 -10.22 -32.06 23.35
CA PRO A 76 -11.56 -32.56 23.63
C PRO A 76 -11.52 -33.71 24.65
N VAL A 77 -12.28 -33.59 25.71
CA VAL A 77 -12.59 -34.71 26.61
C VAL A 77 -14.04 -35.18 26.37
N GLY A 78 -14.14 -36.44 25.96
CA GLY A 78 -15.13 -37.39 26.40
C GLY A 78 -16.56 -37.25 25.92
N GLY A 79 -16.96 -38.26 25.18
CA GLY A 79 -18.27 -38.50 24.62
C GLY A 79 -19.38 -38.75 25.61
N ALA A 80 -20.61 -38.61 25.12
CA ALA A 80 -21.80 -39.35 25.52
C ALA A 80 -22.82 -39.37 24.37
N THR A 81 -23.41 -40.50 24.22
CA THR A 81 -24.29 -40.98 23.16
C THR A 81 -25.75 -40.51 23.27
N ALA A 82 -26.41 -40.48 22.10
CA ALA A 82 -27.83 -40.76 21.81
C ALA A 82 -28.90 -39.72 22.25
N SER A 83 -29.79 -39.26 21.40
CA SER A 83 -30.92 -39.87 20.71
C SER A 83 -31.82 -38.77 20.12
N ASP A 84 -32.28 -39.04 18.96
CA ASP A 84 -33.51 -38.71 18.23
C ASP A 84 -34.46 -37.57 18.64
N ASP A 85 -34.88 -36.91 17.54
CA ASP A 85 -36.23 -36.37 17.29
C ASP A 85 -36.59 -35.03 17.94
N ASP A 86 -36.65 -34.00 17.10
CA ASP A 86 -37.84 -33.16 17.00
C ASP A 86 -37.73 -32.12 15.87
N THR A 87 -38.48 -32.38 14.82
CA THR A 87 -38.87 -31.44 13.77
C THR A 87 -39.69 -30.30 14.38
N LYS A 88 -39.18 -29.05 14.32
CA LYS A 88 -39.99 -27.84 14.44
C LYS A 88 -39.77 -26.91 13.26
N THR A 89 -40.78 -26.93 12.41
CA THR A 89 -41.08 -26.00 11.34
C THR A 89 -41.13 -24.53 11.82
N LEU A 90 -40.38 -23.68 11.16
CA LEU A 90 -40.52 -22.21 11.26
C LEU A 90 -41.59 -21.72 10.26
N PRO A 91 -42.36 -20.70 10.59
CA PRO A 91 -43.47 -20.25 9.76
C PRO A 91 -43.01 -19.41 8.59
N THR A 92 -43.44 -19.81 7.40
CA THR A 92 -43.39 -19.02 6.18
C THR A 92 -44.37 -17.85 6.26
N VAL A 93 -43.87 -16.63 6.14
CA VAL A 93 -44.70 -15.44 5.90
C VAL A 93 -44.84 -15.30 4.37
N SER A 94 -46.04 -15.59 3.88
CA SER A 94 -46.46 -15.32 2.51
C SER A 94 -46.83 -13.87 2.38
N VAL A 95 -46.12 -13.12 1.50
CA VAL A 95 -46.63 -11.85 0.97
C VAL A 95 -47.21 -12.12 -0.39
N SER A 96 -48.55 -12.07 -0.47
CA SER A 96 -49.33 -12.20 -1.69
C SER A 96 -49.31 -10.89 -2.49
N GLY A 97 -49.10 -11.02 -3.78
CA GLY A 97 -49.78 -10.20 -4.78
C GLY A 97 -49.02 -9.01 -5.34
N LEU A 98 -48.38 -9.24 -6.49
CA LEU A 98 -48.47 -8.37 -7.68
C LEU A 98 -47.88 -9.16 -8.85
N SER A 99 -48.76 -9.79 -9.60
CA SER A 99 -48.46 -10.37 -10.91
C SER A 99 -48.38 -9.24 -11.93
N VAL A 100 -47.17 -8.93 -12.41
CA VAL A 100 -46.96 -8.15 -13.61
C VAL A 100 -46.71 -9.15 -14.76
N SER A 101 -47.70 -9.33 -15.60
CA SER A 101 -47.53 -10.04 -16.87
C SER A 101 -46.65 -9.24 -17.80
N VAL A 102 -45.43 -9.73 -18.02
CA VAL A 102 -44.52 -9.18 -19.03
C VAL A 102 -44.94 -9.84 -20.36
N ALA A 103 -45.60 -9.06 -21.18
CA ALA A 103 -45.76 -9.39 -22.59
C ALA A 103 -44.41 -9.31 -23.29
N THR A 104 -43.89 -10.44 -23.75
CA THR A 104 -42.72 -10.52 -24.62
C THR A 104 -43.05 -9.96 -25.98
N THR A 105 -42.84 -8.67 -26.20
CA THR A 105 -42.65 -8.11 -27.50
C THR A 105 -41.17 -8.00 -27.80
N SER A 106 -40.71 -8.68 -28.82
CA SER A 106 -39.36 -8.60 -29.37
C SER A 106 -39.08 -7.18 -29.84
N VAL A 107 -38.29 -6.44 -29.03
CA VAL A 107 -37.61 -5.21 -29.47
C VAL A 107 -36.10 -5.51 -29.45
N LYS A 108 -35.60 -6.00 -30.57
CA LYS A 108 -34.19 -5.90 -30.93
C LYS A 108 -34.02 -4.54 -31.58
N ASP A 109 -32.96 -3.84 -31.21
CA ASP A 109 -32.35 -2.63 -31.80
C ASP A 109 -32.44 -1.29 -31.06
N GLY A 110 -32.80 -1.22 -29.77
CA GLY A 110 -32.81 0.07 -29.07
C GLY A 110 -31.88 0.18 -27.86
N THR A 111 -31.46 -0.94 -27.28
CA THR A 111 -30.73 -0.94 -25.97
C THR A 111 -29.23 -0.81 -26.11
N GLU A 112 -28.62 -1.29 -27.18
CA GLU A 112 -27.17 -1.12 -27.44
C GLU A 112 -26.82 0.33 -27.80
N SER A 113 -27.67 1.03 -28.50
CA SER A 113 -27.48 2.44 -28.87
C SER A 113 -27.57 3.36 -27.64
N GLN A 114 -28.52 3.12 -26.73
CA GLN A 114 -28.66 3.94 -25.51
C GLN A 114 -27.54 3.71 -24.49
N SER A 115 -27.05 2.48 -24.37
CA SER A 115 -25.89 2.19 -23.49
C SER A 115 -24.61 2.79 -24.05
N ALA A 116 -24.38 2.76 -25.35
CA ALA A 116 -23.24 3.37 -26.02
C ALA A 116 -23.29 4.90 -25.96
N GLU A 117 -24.49 5.49 -26.11
CA GLU A 117 -24.68 6.93 -26.02
C GLU A 117 -24.49 7.45 -24.55
N HIS A 118 -24.99 6.70 -23.56
CA HIS A 118 -24.79 7.00 -22.15
C HIS A 118 -23.31 6.89 -21.75
N SER A 119 -22.61 5.84 -22.21
CA SER A 119 -21.17 5.67 -22.04
C SER A 119 -20.37 6.79 -22.71
N LYS A 120 -20.78 7.23 -23.89
CA LYS A 120 -20.14 8.35 -24.60
C LYS A 120 -20.35 9.68 -23.91
N ILE A 121 -21.56 9.97 -23.42
CA ILE A 121 -21.88 11.19 -22.66
C ILE A 121 -21.10 11.22 -21.36
N GLN A 122 -20.99 10.09 -20.66
CA GLN A 122 -20.20 9.98 -19.42
C GLN A 122 -18.70 10.16 -19.70
N THR A 123 -18.17 9.58 -20.78
CA THR A 123 -16.79 9.75 -21.24
C THR A 123 -16.51 11.20 -21.62
N ASP A 124 -17.41 11.89 -22.31
CA ASP A 124 -17.24 13.29 -22.71
C ASP A 124 -17.37 14.24 -21.53
N LEU A 125 -18.20 13.92 -20.53
CA LEU A 125 -18.29 14.67 -19.26
C LEU A 125 -17.00 14.50 -18.45
N ILE A 126 -16.47 13.29 -18.35
CA ILE A 126 -15.19 12.99 -17.72
C ILE A 126 -14.05 13.75 -18.41
N LYS A 127 -13.97 13.72 -19.74
CA LYS A 127 -12.99 14.47 -20.53
C LYS A 127 -13.06 15.98 -20.30
N LYS A 128 -14.26 16.54 -20.21
CA LYS A 128 -14.48 17.98 -19.96
C LYS A 128 -14.05 18.39 -18.55
N THR A 129 -14.08 17.47 -17.60
CA THR A 129 -13.70 17.68 -16.19
C THR A 129 -12.22 17.38 -15.93
N LEU A 130 -11.63 16.48 -16.73
CA LEU A 130 -10.20 16.17 -16.68
C LEU A 130 -9.41 17.30 -17.34
N ASN A 131 -8.96 18.24 -16.54
CA ASN A 131 -8.08 19.33 -17.01
C ASN A 131 -6.65 18.81 -17.19
N VAL A 132 -6.38 18.18 -18.33
CA VAL A 132 -5.06 17.62 -18.65
C VAL A 132 -4.12 18.77 -19.05
N ASN A 133 -3.16 19.04 -18.18
CA ASN A 133 -2.12 20.05 -18.41
C ASN A 133 -0.87 19.71 -17.58
N SER A 134 0.19 20.49 -17.77
CA SER A 134 1.44 20.29 -17.04
C SER A 134 1.28 20.33 -15.51
N ASP A 135 0.40 21.19 -14.97
CA ASP A 135 0.14 21.26 -13.52
C ASP A 135 -0.45 19.97 -13.01
N THR A 136 -1.43 19.40 -13.72
CA THR A 136 -2.06 18.13 -13.37
C THR A 136 -1.06 16.98 -13.41
N VAL A 137 -0.27 16.87 -14.47
CA VAL A 137 0.77 15.82 -14.58
C VAL A 137 1.79 15.96 -13.45
N ASN A 138 2.27 17.16 -13.17
CA ASN A 138 3.19 17.41 -12.05
C ASN A 138 2.61 17.03 -10.67
N ARG A 139 1.29 17.09 -10.49
CA ARG A 139 0.60 16.64 -9.26
C ARG A 139 0.44 15.12 -9.22
N ILE A 140 0.13 14.49 -10.35
CA ILE A 140 0.11 13.03 -10.48
C ILE A 140 1.48 12.46 -10.14
N LEU A 141 2.54 12.97 -10.79
CA LEU A 141 3.91 12.60 -10.49
C LEU A 141 4.28 12.90 -9.04
N GLY A 142 3.84 14.05 -8.51
CA GLY A 142 4.00 14.41 -7.10
C GLY A 142 3.36 13.41 -6.15
N THR A 143 2.21 12.84 -6.51
CA THR A 143 1.55 11.80 -5.72
C THR A 143 2.36 10.51 -5.72
N ILE A 144 2.74 10.03 -6.90
CA ILE A 144 3.42 8.73 -7.07
C ILE A 144 4.83 8.79 -6.47
N PHE A 145 5.65 9.74 -6.90
CA PHE A 145 7.01 9.91 -6.34
C PHE A 145 6.98 10.31 -4.87
N GLY A 146 5.99 11.13 -4.47
CA GLY A 146 5.82 11.54 -3.10
C GLY A 146 5.57 10.36 -2.16
N GLN A 147 4.79 9.38 -2.60
CA GLN A 147 4.59 8.14 -1.86
C GLN A 147 5.89 7.36 -1.72
N CYS A 148 6.52 6.98 -2.84
CA CYS A 148 7.72 6.13 -2.83
C CYS A 148 8.89 6.79 -2.06
N VAL A 149 9.07 8.11 -2.22
CA VAL A 149 10.08 8.86 -1.48
C VAL A 149 9.71 8.98 0.00
N GLY A 150 8.43 9.20 0.32
CA GLY A 150 7.96 9.30 1.71
C GLY A 150 8.13 7.99 2.48
N ASP A 151 7.86 6.86 1.84
CA ASP A 151 8.10 5.50 2.28
C ASP A 151 9.61 5.28 2.53
N ALA A 152 10.43 5.40 1.49
CA ALA A 152 11.87 5.17 1.56
C ALA A 152 12.60 6.05 2.60
N ILE A 153 12.18 7.30 2.80
CA ILE A 153 12.77 8.17 3.83
C ILE A 153 12.20 7.85 5.22
N GLY A 154 10.97 7.35 5.29
CA GLY A 154 10.31 6.92 6.53
C GLY A 154 10.97 5.69 7.14
N LEU A 155 11.45 4.77 6.31
CA LEU A 155 12.22 3.59 6.73
C LEU A 155 13.39 3.94 7.66
N LEU A 156 13.97 5.14 7.56
CA LEU A 156 15.07 5.57 8.43
C LEU A 156 14.70 5.57 9.92
N THR A 157 13.42 5.77 10.24
CA THR A 157 12.95 5.93 11.63
C THR A 157 11.82 4.97 11.99
N GLU A 158 11.45 4.05 11.10
CA GLU A 158 10.45 3.02 11.35
C GLU A 158 10.80 2.21 12.60
N PHE A 159 9.81 1.92 13.43
CA PHE A 159 9.87 1.22 14.71
C PHE A 159 10.74 1.88 15.79
N LEU A 160 11.34 3.05 15.54
CA LEU A 160 11.98 3.84 16.59
C LEU A 160 10.92 4.64 17.34
N THR A 161 11.17 4.85 18.63
CA THR A 161 10.45 5.87 19.39
C THR A 161 10.93 7.26 18.97
N LYS A 162 10.12 8.27 19.19
CA LYS A 162 10.50 9.67 18.97
C LYS A 162 11.79 10.07 19.72
N LYS A 163 12.05 9.45 20.87
CA LYS A 163 13.27 9.67 21.65
C LYS A 163 14.49 9.11 20.93
N GLU A 164 14.40 7.87 20.47
CA GLU A 164 15.48 7.21 19.71
C GLU A 164 15.76 7.94 18.39
N CYS A 165 14.73 8.36 17.65
CA CYS A 165 14.93 9.19 16.46
C CYS A 165 15.78 10.44 16.77
N LYS A 166 15.48 11.14 17.86
CA LYS A 166 16.27 12.31 18.26
C LYS A 166 17.69 11.96 18.66
N GLU A 167 17.92 10.82 19.30
CA GLU A 167 19.25 10.36 19.70
C GLU A 167 20.11 10.02 18.49
N HIS A 168 19.56 9.28 17.52
CA HIS A 168 20.27 8.89 16.31
C HIS A 168 20.56 10.09 15.38
N TYR A 169 19.57 10.96 15.17
CA TYR A 169 19.64 12.02 14.16
C TYR A 169 19.86 13.44 14.72
N LYS A 170 20.20 13.59 16.03
CA LYS A 170 20.39 14.91 16.67
C LYS A 170 21.46 15.79 16.02
N ALA A 171 22.45 15.19 15.37
CA ALA A 171 23.50 15.91 14.65
C ALA A 171 23.03 16.49 13.31
N MET A 172 21.91 16.00 12.77
CA MET A 172 21.38 16.43 11.48
C MET A 172 20.67 17.77 11.64
N LYS A 173 21.18 18.78 10.92
CA LYS A 173 20.62 20.15 10.94
C LYS A 173 19.69 20.42 9.75
N LYS A 174 19.63 19.50 8.79
CA LYS A 174 18.84 19.58 7.56
C LYS A 174 17.88 18.40 7.48
N GLU A 175 17.18 18.31 6.37
CA GLU A 175 16.39 17.15 6.01
C GLU A 175 17.25 15.88 6.03
N LEU A 176 16.65 14.74 6.43
CA LEU A 176 17.30 13.44 6.35
C LEU A 176 17.50 13.05 4.88
N GLU A 177 18.51 12.24 4.62
CA GLU A 177 18.80 11.64 3.31
C GLU A 177 18.90 10.13 3.48
N PHE A 178 18.67 9.37 2.41
CA PHE A 178 18.72 7.89 2.45
C PHE A 178 20.05 7.35 2.99
N SER A 179 21.16 8.06 2.74
CA SER A 179 22.49 7.73 3.26
C SER A 179 22.61 7.79 4.78
N HIS A 180 21.63 8.40 5.45
CA HIS A 180 21.59 8.45 6.92
C HIS A 180 20.98 7.19 7.55
N LYS A 181 20.63 6.18 6.74
CA LYS A 181 20.11 4.91 7.23
C LYS A 181 21.04 4.32 8.28
N ILE A 182 20.50 4.05 9.49
CA ILE A 182 21.25 3.36 10.53
C ILE A 182 21.36 1.87 10.22
N ASP A 183 22.44 1.26 10.67
CA ASP A 183 22.69 -0.16 10.47
C ASP A 183 22.17 -0.94 11.67
N ASP A 184 20.98 -1.51 11.56
CA ASP A 184 20.34 -2.36 12.56
C ASP A 184 19.65 -3.58 11.91
N CYS A 185 19.21 -4.52 12.74
CA CYS A 185 18.65 -5.78 12.26
C CYS A 185 17.37 -5.61 11.41
N HIS A 186 16.65 -4.49 11.57
CA HIS A 186 15.49 -4.18 10.75
C HIS A 186 15.90 -3.61 9.38
N ARG A 187 16.70 -2.53 9.40
CA ARG A 187 17.01 -1.75 8.19
C ARG A 187 18.03 -2.38 7.26
N THR A 188 18.83 -3.35 7.74
CA THR A 188 19.77 -4.12 6.88
C THR A 188 19.07 -4.94 5.80
N GLY A 189 17.76 -5.22 5.96
CA GLY A 189 16.97 -5.90 4.94
C GLY A 189 16.77 -5.10 3.65
N TRP A 190 16.85 -3.77 3.72
CA TRP A 190 16.63 -2.86 2.58
C TRP A 190 17.92 -2.17 2.14
N LYS A 191 18.06 -1.96 0.85
CA LYS A 191 19.16 -1.16 0.29
C LYS A 191 18.92 0.34 0.57
N THR A 192 19.97 1.16 0.42
CA THR A 192 19.84 2.61 0.57
C THR A 192 18.98 3.19 -0.55
N GLY A 193 17.95 3.95 -0.19
CA GLY A 193 17.00 4.52 -1.15
C GLY A 193 15.90 3.57 -1.62
N ASP A 194 15.84 2.37 -1.06
CA ASP A 194 14.75 1.43 -1.28
C ASP A 194 13.50 1.84 -0.52
N TRP A 195 12.35 1.51 -1.06
CA TRP A 195 11.05 1.63 -0.40
C TRP A 195 10.63 0.29 0.21
N THR A 196 9.48 0.23 0.88
CA THR A 196 8.96 -0.95 1.55
C THR A 196 7.69 -1.48 0.88
N ASP A 197 6.95 -2.35 1.57
CA ASP A 197 5.68 -2.89 1.07
C ASP A 197 4.58 -1.83 0.87
N ASP A 198 4.70 -0.66 1.45
CA ASP A 198 3.80 0.48 1.22
C ASP A 198 3.73 0.87 -0.25
N SER A 199 4.90 1.05 -0.87
CA SER A 199 4.99 1.40 -2.29
C SER A 199 4.84 0.19 -3.19
N ASP A 200 5.38 -0.98 -2.82
CA ASP A 200 5.19 -2.20 -3.58
C ASP A 200 3.71 -2.51 -3.79
N GLN A 201 2.92 -2.49 -2.72
CA GLN A 201 1.49 -2.77 -2.81
C GLN A 201 0.71 -1.68 -3.58
N MET A 202 1.14 -0.41 -3.53
CA MET A 202 0.61 0.65 -4.39
C MET A 202 0.90 0.35 -5.86
N ILE A 203 2.10 -0.08 -6.18
CA ILE A 203 2.52 -0.44 -7.53
C ILE A 203 1.77 -1.68 -8.04
N LEU A 204 1.46 -2.67 -7.18
CA LEU A 204 0.59 -3.79 -7.57
C LEU A 204 -0.80 -3.32 -8.02
N ILE A 205 -1.40 -2.34 -7.33
CA ILE A 205 -2.66 -1.72 -7.75
C ILE A 205 -2.49 -0.99 -9.07
N PHE A 206 -1.39 -0.25 -9.22
CA PHE A 206 -1.07 0.50 -10.43
C PHE A 206 -0.92 -0.41 -11.65
N LEU A 207 -0.16 -1.50 -11.52
CA LEU A 207 -0.02 -2.53 -12.56
C LEU A 207 -1.35 -3.21 -12.89
N SER A 208 -2.17 -3.50 -11.86
CA SER A 208 -3.51 -4.05 -12.07
C SER A 208 -4.37 -3.11 -12.93
N ILE A 209 -4.39 -1.82 -12.64
CA ILE A 209 -5.12 -0.81 -13.43
C ILE A 209 -4.62 -0.79 -14.88
N ILE A 210 -3.32 -0.80 -15.10
CA ILE A 210 -2.72 -0.75 -16.45
C ILE A 210 -3.09 -1.99 -17.25
N GLU A 211 -2.90 -3.17 -16.67
CA GLU A 211 -3.07 -4.45 -17.38
C GLU A 211 -4.54 -4.84 -17.55
N ASN A 212 -5.43 -4.29 -16.73
CA ASN A 212 -6.90 -4.40 -16.91
C ASN A 212 -7.49 -3.19 -17.65
N HIS A 213 -6.70 -2.51 -18.47
CA HIS A 213 -7.15 -1.44 -19.37
C HIS A 213 -7.98 -0.35 -18.64
N GLY A 214 -7.49 0.08 -17.46
CA GLY A 214 -8.12 1.13 -16.65
C GLY A 214 -9.23 0.62 -15.72
N THR A 215 -9.50 -0.68 -15.69
CA THR A 215 -10.44 -1.25 -14.70
C THR A 215 -9.73 -1.47 -13.37
N VAL A 216 -10.32 -1.00 -12.28
CA VAL A 216 -9.87 -1.34 -10.92
C VAL A 216 -10.52 -2.64 -10.50
N ASP A 217 -9.77 -3.73 -10.54
CA ASP A 217 -10.25 -5.07 -10.20
C ASP A 217 -9.66 -5.55 -8.85
N PRO A 218 -10.48 -5.62 -7.78
CA PRO A 218 -10.03 -6.11 -6.47
C PRO A 218 -9.61 -7.58 -6.47
N PHE A 219 -10.13 -8.40 -7.38
CA PHE A 219 -9.77 -9.83 -7.47
C PHE A 219 -8.45 -10.02 -8.22
N ASP A 220 -8.19 -9.22 -9.25
CA ASP A 220 -6.87 -9.18 -9.88
C ASP A 220 -5.81 -8.67 -8.90
N PHE A 221 -6.10 -7.60 -8.16
CA PHE A 221 -5.23 -7.13 -7.09
C PHE A 221 -4.97 -8.22 -6.03
N ALA A 222 -5.99 -9.00 -5.65
CA ALA A 222 -5.83 -10.10 -4.70
C ALA A 222 -4.86 -11.18 -5.21
N LYS A 223 -4.90 -11.51 -6.50
CA LYS A 223 -3.93 -12.43 -7.12
C LYS A 223 -2.52 -11.86 -7.07
N ARG A 224 -2.35 -10.58 -7.45
CA ARG A 224 -1.05 -9.89 -7.48
C ARG A 224 -0.42 -9.80 -6.11
N ILE A 225 -1.16 -9.37 -5.08
CA ILE A 225 -0.61 -9.24 -3.73
C ILE A 225 -0.23 -10.60 -3.13
N LYS A 226 -0.98 -11.67 -3.45
CA LYS A 226 -0.62 -13.02 -3.03
C LYS A 226 0.66 -13.49 -3.72
N ASP A 227 0.78 -13.26 -5.02
CA ASP A 227 1.96 -13.64 -5.81
C ASP A 227 3.19 -12.84 -5.37
N TRP A 228 3.04 -11.52 -5.18
CA TRP A 228 4.07 -10.66 -4.63
C TRP A 228 4.50 -11.10 -3.22
N GLY A 229 3.57 -11.46 -2.36
CA GLY A 229 3.90 -11.99 -1.03
C GLY A 229 4.83 -13.20 -1.06
N ALA A 230 4.75 -14.02 -2.11
CA ALA A 230 5.58 -15.20 -2.30
C ALA A 230 6.90 -14.92 -3.04
N LYS A 231 7.00 -13.89 -3.87
CA LYS A 231 8.11 -13.68 -4.82
C LYS A 231 8.72 -12.29 -4.78
N GLY A 232 8.04 -11.28 -4.21
CA GLY A 232 8.39 -9.87 -4.41
C GLY A 232 8.24 -9.43 -5.87
N PHE A 233 9.09 -8.51 -6.30
CA PHE A 233 9.30 -8.12 -7.69
C PHE A 233 10.62 -8.72 -8.20
N PRO A 234 10.61 -9.90 -8.86
CA PRO A 234 11.84 -10.57 -9.31
C PRO A 234 12.69 -9.71 -10.24
N GLU A 235 12.08 -8.80 -11.00
CA GLU A 235 12.77 -7.83 -11.86
C GLU A 235 13.57 -6.77 -11.09
N LEU A 236 13.28 -6.57 -9.81
CA LEU A 236 14.05 -5.73 -8.89
C LEU A 236 15.08 -6.53 -8.07
N GLY A 237 15.06 -7.86 -8.24
CA GLY A 237 15.95 -8.79 -7.56
C GLY A 237 15.38 -9.35 -6.25
N ASP A 238 14.08 -9.22 -6.03
CA ASP A 238 13.41 -9.78 -4.86
C ASP A 238 13.20 -11.29 -4.99
N ASN A 239 13.13 -11.95 -3.84
CA ASN A 239 12.78 -13.37 -3.73
C ASN A 239 11.50 -13.58 -2.90
N VAL A 240 11.02 -12.55 -2.23
CA VAL A 240 9.83 -12.56 -1.38
C VAL A 240 9.35 -11.12 -1.18
N GLY A 241 8.05 -10.91 -1.02
CA GLY A 241 7.51 -9.61 -0.62
C GLY A 241 7.87 -9.32 0.83
N MET A 242 8.78 -8.37 1.05
CA MET A 242 9.25 -7.98 2.38
C MET A 242 8.33 -6.93 3.01
N GLY A 243 8.41 -6.78 4.34
CA GLY A 243 7.70 -5.74 5.08
C GLY A 243 6.23 -6.02 5.40
N GLN A 244 5.68 -7.15 4.95
CA GLN A 244 4.25 -7.44 5.06
C GLN A 244 3.71 -7.27 6.48
N GLY A 245 2.78 -6.34 6.65
CA GLY A 245 2.04 -6.19 7.90
C GLY A 245 1.20 -7.45 8.22
N ARG A 246 1.06 -7.76 9.52
CA ARG A 246 0.40 -8.98 10.02
C ARG A 246 -1.00 -9.22 9.44
N THR A 247 -1.84 -8.18 9.33
CA THR A 247 -3.20 -8.31 8.77
C THR A 247 -3.15 -8.75 7.31
N THR A 248 -2.28 -8.15 6.51
CA THR A 248 -2.06 -8.54 5.11
C THR A 248 -1.57 -9.97 5.04
N TYR A 249 -0.51 -10.31 5.77
CA TYR A 249 0.08 -11.65 5.79
C TYR A 249 -0.95 -12.74 6.13
N PHE A 250 -1.70 -12.60 7.23
CA PHE A 250 -2.70 -13.59 7.61
C PHE A 250 -3.86 -13.69 6.64
N THR A 251 -4.20 -12.62 5.93
CA THR A 251 -5.29 -12.62 4.96
C THR A 251 -4.89 -13.30 3.66
N ILE A 252 -3.76 -12.91 3.06
CA ILE A 252 -3.34 -13.43 1.75
C ILE A 252 -2.90 -14.90 1.81
N ASN A 253 -2.46 -15.37 2.98
CA ASN A 253 -2.05 -16.76 3.20
C ASN A 253 -3.21 -17.70 3.57
N ARG A 254 -4.45 -17.20 3.62
CA ARG A 254 -5.60 -18.09 3.74
C ARG A 254 -5.80 -18.92 2.49
N ARG A 255 -6.22 -20.18 2.64
CA ARG A 255 -6.49 -21.09 1.51
C ARG A 255 -7.62 -20.57 0.61
N ASP A 256 -8.61 -19.91 1.21
CA ASP A 256 -9.80 -19.38 0.55
C ASP A 256 -9.65 -17.90 0.10
N PHE A 257 -8.45 -17.33 0.18
CA PHE A 257 -8.25 -15.90 -0.15
C PHE A 257 -8.55 -15.57 -1.60
N LEU A 258 -8.14 -16.41 -2.55
CA LEU A 258 -8.38 -16.18 -3.98
C LEU A 258 -9.81 -16.53 -4.41
N ASP A 259 -10.53 -17.33 -3.63
CA ASP A 259 -11.93 -17.66 -3.90
C ASP A 259 -12.83 -16.46 -3.56
N ASP A 260 -12.61 -15.86 -2.36
CA ASP A 260 -13.29 -14.64 -1.92
C ASP A 260 -12.39 -13.86 -0.95
N PRO A 261 -11.64 -12.87 -1.45
CA PRO A 261 -10.74 -12.07 -0.63
C PRO A 261 -11.47 -11.28 0.47
N TYR A 262 -12.70 -10.85 0.22
CA TYR A 262 -13.49 -10.10 1.19
C TYR A 262 -13.92 -10.97 2.37
N ALA A 263 -14.38 -12.18 2.09
CA ALA A 263 -14.71 -13.13 3.13
C ALA A 263 -13.48 -13.60 3.89
N ALA A 264 -12.33 -13.74 3.23
CA ALA A 264 -11.07 -14.07 3.88
C ALA A 264 -10.64 -12.97 4.86
N ALA A 265 -10.69 -11.70 4.44
CA ALA A 265 -10.40 -10.54 5.29
C ALA A 265 -11.37 -10.44 6.49
N GLU A 266 -12.66 -10.65 6.26
CA GLU A 266 -13.67 -10.66 7.33
C GLU A 266 -13.39 -11.74 8.39
N ARG A 267 -12.97 -12.94 7.95
CA ARG A 267 -12.60 -14.02 8.87
C ARG A 267 -11.38 -13.69 9.71
N VAL A 268 -10.35 -13.07 9.12
CA VAL A 268 -9.17 -12.61 9.87
C VAL A 268 -9.55 -11.54 10.89
N TRP A 269 -10.35 -10.55 10.49
CA TRP A 269 -10.81 -9.49 11.36
C TRP A 269 -11.68 -10.00 12.50
N THR A 270 -12.60 -10.96 12.22
CA THR A 270 -13.45 -11.58 13.22
C THR A 270 -12.65 -12.38 14.26
N ARG A 271 -11.58 -13.08 13.83
CA ARG A 271 -10.66 -13.76 14.75
C ARG A 271 -9.89 -12.80 15.67
N GLY A 272 -9.67 -11.57 15.24
CA GLY A 272 -9.10 -10.49 16.05
C GLY A 272 -10.16 -9.69 16.82
N ASP A 273 -11.29 -10.31 17.17
CA ASP A 273 -12.39 -9.71 17.94
C ASP A 273 -12.92 -8.39 17.34
N LYS A 274 -12.76 -8.21 16.04
CA LYS A 274 -13.15 -7.02 15.27
C LYS A 274 -12.56 -5.71 15.80
N THR A 275 -11.39 -5.79 16.42
CA THR A 275 -10.72 -4.63 17.03
C THR A 275 -9.61 -4.07 16.16
N VAL A 276 -8.99 -4.88 15.31
CA VAL A 276 -7.81 -4.53 14.52
C VAL A 276 -8.20 -3.67 13.32
N ALA A 277 -7.65 -2.45 13.28
CA ALA A 277 -7.79 -1.50 12.18
C ALA A 277 -6.40 -0.98 11.78
N SER A 278 -5.61 -1.85 11.12
CA SER A 278 -4.26 -1.53 10.70
C SER A 278 -4.23 -0.71 9.41
N ASN A 279 -3.10 -0.04 9.17
CA ASN A 279 -2.91 0.93 8.08
C ASN A 279 -2.52 0.31 6.73
N GLY A 280 -2.29 -1.00 6.64
CA GLY A 280 -1.89 -1.68 5.41
C GLY A 280 -2.86 -1.54 4.22
N ALA A 281 -4.07 -0.99 4.45
CA ALA A 281 -4.96 -0.62 3.36
C ALA A 281 -4.73 0.81 2.88
N VAL A 282 -4.65 1.79 3.79
CA VAL A 282 -4.54 3.21 3.43
C VAL A 282 -3.18 3.54 2.82
N MET A 283 -2.14 2.82 3.19
CA MET A 283 -0.78 3.02 2.70
C MET A 283 -0.65 2.86 1.18
N ARG A 284 -1.40 1.95 0.59
CA ARG A 284 -1.26 1.52 -0.81
C ARG A 284 -2.26 2.13 -1.78
N THR A 285 -3.30 2.83 -1.31
CA THR A 285 -4.45 3.20 -2.15
C THR A 285 -4.33 4.55 -2.84
N SER A 286 -3.29 5.34 -2.63
CA SER A 286 -3.12 6.68 -3.18
C SER A 286 -3.32 6.78 -4.70
N ILE A 287 -2.86 5.76 -5.45
CA ILE A 287 -2.98 5.69 -6.91
C ILE A 287 -4.44 5.65 -7.40
N ILE A 288 -5.37 5.13 -6.59
CA ILE A 288 -6.80 5.16 -6.91
C ILE A 288 -7.33 6.60 -6.89
N GLY A 289 -6.78 7.46 -6.02
CA GLY A 289 -7.10 8.88 -6.02
C GLY A 289 -6.59 9.63 -7.26
N VAL A 290 -5.61 9.05 -7.97
CA VAL A 290 -5.09 9.56 -9.24
C VAL A 290 -5.91 9.04 -10.42
N HIS A 291 -6.24 7.75 -10.40
CA HIS A 291 -6.94 7.12 -11.52
C HIS A 291 -8.40 7.60 -11.59
N MET A 292 -8.79 8.11 -12.76
CA MET A 292 -10.14 8.63 -13.02
C MET A 292 -10.62 9.66 -11.98
N TYR A 293 -9.71 10.51 -11.48
CA TYR A 293 -9.91 11.47 -10.40
C TYR A 293 -11.09 12.45 -10.61
N ALA A 294 -11.59 12.58 -11.84
CA ALA A 294 -12.76 13.41 -12.14
C ALA A 294 -14.08 12.82 -11.60
N ASP A 295 -14.13 11.50 -11.40
CA ASP A 295 -15.27 10.78 -10.88
C ASP A 295 -15.03 10.37 -9.42
N ILE A 296 -15.55 11.18 -8.49
CA ILE A 296 -15.34 10.95 -7.05
C ILE A 296 -16.06 9.69 -6.56
N ASP A 297 -17.20 9.34 -7.14
CA ASP A 297 -17.91 8.11 -6.75
C ASP A 297 -17.12 6.87 -7.20
N PHE A 298 -16.52 6.92 -8.39
CA PHE A 298 -15.58 5.88 -8.85
C PHE A 298 -14.38 5.74 -7.88
N VAL A 299 -13.74 6.86 -7.52
CA VAL A 299 -12.60 6.88 -6.59
C VAL A 299 -13.01 6.30 -5.23
N MET A 300 -14.12 6.76 -4.66
CA MET A 300 -14.63 6.31 -3.37
C MET A 300 -14.89 4.81 -3.33
N HIS A 301 -15.63 4.28 -4.32
CA HIS A 301 -16.00 2.88 -4.37
C HIS A 301 -14.78 1.97 -4.54
N ASN A 302 -13.87 2.34 -5.45
CA ASN A 302 -12.68 1.55 -5.70
C ASN A 302 -11.68 1.59 -4.55
N ALA A 303 -11.48 2.73 -3.90
CA ALA A 303 -10.65 2.82 -2.70
C ALA A 303 -11.16 1.91 -1.57
N ALA A 304 -12.49 1.91 -1.34
CA ALA A 304 -13.12 1.05 -0.34
C ALA A 304 -13.01 -0.45 -0.69
N ASN A 305 -13.19 -0.82 -1.96
CA ASN A 305 -13.12 -2.20 -2.42
C ASN A 305 -11.70 -2.76 -2.36
N ILE A 306 -10.70 -2.01 -2.83
CA ILE A 306 -9.29 -2.39 -2.74
C ILE A 306 -8.83 -2.48 -1.28
N ALA A 307 -9.25 -1.56 -0.42
CA ALA A 307 -8.95 -1.64 1.01
C ALA A 307 -9.48 -2.94 1.64
N ARG A 308 -10.73 -3.30 1.28
CA ARG A 308 -11.45 -4.45 1.84
C ARG A 308 -10.85 -5.79 1.42
N THR A 309 -10.04 -5.88 0.38
CA THR A 309 -9.43 -7.16 -0.04
C THR A 309 -8.61 -7.83 1.06
N THR A 310 -8.02 -7.04 1.95
CA THR A 310 -7.22 -7.56 3.07
C THR A 310 -7.64 -7.00 4.43
N HIS A 311 -8.36 -5.86 4.48
CA HIS A 311 -8.70 -5.14 5.72
C HIS A 311 -10.20 -4.92 5.83
N ALA A 312 -10.89 -5.78 6.58
CA ALA A 312 -12.34 -5.75 6.70
C ALA A 312 -12.86 -4.62 7.60
N ASP A 313 -12.05 -4.10 8.54
CA ASP A 313 -12.49 -3.05 9.47
C ASP A 313 -13.00 -1.81 8.72
N PRO A 314 -14.20 -1.30 9.05
CA PRO A 314 -14.76 -0.10 8.42
C PRO A 314 -13.86 1.13 8.47
N ARG A 315 -13.03 1.28 9.52
CA ARG A 315 -12.06 2.37 9.67
C ARG A 315 -10.96 2.33 8.60
N CYS A 316 -10.55 1.12 8.20
CA CYS A 316 -9.56 0.95 7.12
C CYS A 316 -10.13 1.43 5.77
N ARG A 317 -11.40 1.10 5.48
CA ARG A 317 -12.09 1.61 4.28
C ARG A 317 -12.25 3.13 4.33
N ALA A 318 -12.70 3.66 5.46
CA ALA A 318 -12.87 5.10 5.64
C ALA A 318 -11.55 5.89 5.47
N SER A 319 -10.44 5.35 5.98
CA SER A 319 -9.11 5.96 5.82
C SER A 319 -8.67 6.00 4.36
N ALA A 320 -8.77 4.86 3.64
CA ALA A 320 -8.42 4.78 2.24
C ALA A 320 -9.26 5.74 1.38
N VAL A 321 -10.58 5.77 1.60
CA VAL A 321 -11.49 6.68 0.92
C VAL A 321 -11.12 8.14 1.18
N ALA A 322 -10.84 8.52 2.44
CA ALA A 322 -10.50 9.90 2.78
C ALA A 322 -9.22 10.37 2.06
N VAL A 323 -8.19 9.52 2.00
CA VAL A 323 -6.91 9.83 1.32
C VAL A 323 -7.11 9.92 -0.19
N CYS A 324 -7.78 8.94 -0.80
CA CYS A 324 -7.99 8.91 -2.26
C CYS A 324 -8.87 10.08 -2.73
N VAL A 325 -9.96 10.37 -2.00
CA VAL A 325 -10.83 11.53 -2.30
C VAL A 325 -10.05 12.83 -2.16
N ALA A 326 -9.22 13.01 -1.13
CA ALA A 326 -8.40 14.22 -0.99
C ALA A 326 -7.48 14.44 -2.20
N ILE A 327 -6.82 13.37 -2.68
CA ILE A 327 -5.96 13.42 -3.87
C ILE A 327 -6.80 13.80 -5.10
N ALA A 328 -7.95 13.15 -5.32
CA ALA A 328 -8.82 13.42 -6.45
C ALA A 328 -9.34 14.88 -6.45
N LEU A 329 -9.81 15.39 -5.31
CA LEU A 329 -10.26 16.78 -5.17
C LEU A 329 -9.13 17.78 -5.47
N MET A 330 -7.90 17.47 -5.05
CA MET A 330 -6.73 18.30 -5.37
C MET A 330 -6.38 18.27 -6.85
N LEU A 331 -6.55 17.14 -7.54
CA LEU A 331 -6.35 17.04 -8.98
C LEU A 331 -7.43 17.76 -9.77
N GLN A 332 -8.68 17.69 -9.32
CA GLN A 332 -9.81 18.41 -9.94
C GLN A 332 -9.68 19.93 -9.87
N ARG A 333 -9.11 20.46 -8.78
CA ARG A 333 -8.97 21.91 -8.56
C ARG A 333 -10.26 22.71 -8.75
N GLN A 334 -11.39 22.16 -8.29
CA GLN A 334 -12.67 22.84 -8.39
C GLN A 334 -12.68 24.16 -7.57
N PRO A 335 -13.43 25.19 -7.99
CA PRO A 335 -13.42 26.50 -7.33
C PRO A 335 -13.69 26.45 -5.82
N GLN A 336 -14.57 25.57 -5.35
CA GLN A 336 -14.86 25.40 -3.91
C GLN A 336 -13.68 24.85 -3.10
N HIS A 337 -12.72 24.21 -3.75
CA HIS A 337 -11.51 23.67 -3.13
C HIS A 337 -10.32 24.63 -3.17
N LEU A 338 -10.53 25.83 -3.70
CA LEU A 338 -9.50 26.86 -3.82
C LEU A 338 -9.89 28.13 -3.06
N ASP A 339 -8.88 28.84 -2.57
CA ASP A 339 -9.05 30.20 -2.06
C ASP A 339 -8.98 31.24 -3.23
N LYS A 340 -9.21 32.50 -2.92
CA LYS A 340 -9.14 33.60 -3.90
C LYS A 340 -7.76 33.77 -4.56
N LYS A 341 -6.71 33.18 -3.99
CA LYS A 341 -5.33 33.21 -4.51
C LYS A 341 -4.98 31.94 -5.31
N GLY A 342 -5.93 31.00 -5.44
CA GLY A 342 -5.73 29.73 -6.10
C GLY A 342 -5.01 28.65 -5.25
N ASN A 343 -4.80 28.89 -3.95
CA ASN A 343 -4.29 27.87 -3.03
C ASN A 343 -5.43 26.96 -2.57
N TYR A 344 -5.09 25.74 -2.16
CA TYR A 344 -6.12 24.79 -1.68
C TYR A 344 -6.78 25.26 -0.37
N ASN A 345 -8.09 25.23 -0.37
CA ASN A 345 -8.92 25.37 0.83
C ASN A 345 -8.97 24.00 1.55
N ILE A 346 -7.95 23.72 2.36
CA ILE A 346 -7.81 22.44 3.05
C ILE A 346 -9.02 22.12 3.94
N LYS A 347 -9.68 23.14 4.50
CA LYS A 347 -10.89 22.93 5.31
C LYS A 347 -12.06 22.41 4.46
N ALA A 348 -12.25 22.94 3.25
CA ALA A 348 -13.29 22.44 2.33
C ALA A 348 -12.99 21.01 1.91
N ILE A 349 -11.74 20.70 1.53
CA ILE A 349 -11.29 19.34 1.19
C ILE A 349 -11.53 18.37 2.35
N ILE A 350 -11.15 18.72 3.59
CA ILE A 350 -11.39 17.88 4.77
C ILE A 350 -12.88 17.58 4.97
N ASN A 351 -13.75 18.59 4.84
CA ASN A 351 -15.18 18.38 5.03
C ASN A 351 -15.75 17.40 3.98
N GLU A 352 -15.39 17.58 2.72
CA GLU A 352 -15.85 16.72 1.64
C GLU A 352 -15.29 15.30 1.76
N CYS A 353 -14.02 15.12 2.12
CA CYS A 353 -13.45 13.82 2.45
C CYS A 353 -14.20 13.12 3.59
N TYR A 354 -14.59 13.89 4.62
CA TYR A 354 -15.39 13.33 5.71
C TYR A 354 -16.77 12.87 5.23
N ASP A 355 -17.44 13.66 4.37
CA ASP A 355 -18.77 13.32 3.87
C ASP A 355 -18.75 11.99 3.08
N TYR A 356 -17.68 11.72 2.32
CA TYR A 356 -17.51 10.44 1.62
C TYR A 356 -17.07 9.33 2.56
N ALA A 357 -16.04 9.52 3.36
CA ALA A 357 -15.46 8.47 4.20
C ALA A 357 -16.41 8.02 5.33
N SER A 358 -17.19 8.93 5.91
CA SER A 358 -18.12 8.62 7.00
C SER A 358 -19.27 7.71 6.59
N LYS A 359 -19.55 7.57 5.28
CA LYS A 359 -20.55 6.62 4.74
C LYS A 359 -20.22 5.16 5.08
N TYR A 360 -18.95 4.84 5.35
CA TYR A 360 -18.48 3.51 5.73
C TYR A 360 -18.52 3.24 7.23
N LEU A 361 -18.90 4.22 8.05
CA LEU A 361 -18.92 4.11 9.51
C LEU A 361 -20.35 4.10 10.04
N GLU A 362 -20.61 3.15 10.93
CA GLU A 362 -21.97 2.86 11.42
C GLU A 362 -22.41 3.79 12.55
N THR A 363 -21.46 4.22 13.43
CA THR A 363 -21.81 4.96 14.65
C THR A 363 -21.25 6.38 14.64
N ASP A 364 -21.92 7.28 15.35
CA ASP A 364 -21.50 8.67 15.46
C ASP A 364 -20.16 8.82 16.20
N GLU A 365 -19.83 7.90 17.10
CA GLU A 365 -18.54 7.87 17.81
C GLU A 365 -17.40 7.63 16.79
N LYS A 366 -17.54 6.60 15.92
CA LYS A 366 -16.57 6.31 14.87
C LYS A 366 -16.44 7.49 13.88
N LYS A 367 -17.54 8.15 13.54
CA LYS A 367 -17.54 9.34 12.68
C LYS A 367 -16.86 10.54 13.35
N LYS A 368 -17.09 10.76 14.65
CA LYS A 368 -16.41 11.81 15.42
C LYS A 368 -14.90 11.53 15.52
N GLU A 369 -14.54 10.27 15.73
CA GLU A 369 -13.14 9.87 15.73
C GLU A 369 -12.47 10.16 14.39
N LEU A 370 -13.04 9.72 13.25
CA LEU A 370 -12.57 10.03 11.91
C LEU A 370 -12.31 11.55 11.75
N MET A 371 -13.29 12.38 12.08
CA MET A 371 -13.17 13.83 11.96
C MET A 371 -12.04 14.40 12.81
N SER A 372 -11.77 13.83 13.98
CA SER A 372 -10.69 14.29 14.87
C SER A 372 -9.32 14.13 14.23
N TYR A 373 -9.06 12.99 13.56
CA TYR A 373 -7.82 12.73 12.85
C TYR A 373 -7.68 13.54 11.55
N LEU A 374 -8.76 13.72 10.78
CA LEU A 374 -8.78 14.58 9.59
C LEU A 374 -8.43 16.04 9.93
N LYS A 375 -8.86 16.53 11.08
CA LYS A 375 -8.59 17.90 11.55
C LYS A 375 -7.26 18.08 12.26
N CYS A 376 -6.50 17.01 12.49
CA CYS A 376 -5.22 17.08 13.21
C CYS A 376 -4.34 18.22 12.69
N THR A 377 -3.82 19.05 13.61
CA THR A 377 -2.93 20.18 13.29
C THR A 377 -1.53 20.02 13.87
N LYS A 378 -1.37 19.17 14.86
CA LYS A 378 -0.09 18.99 15.59
C LYS A 378 0.25 17.50 15.65
N LEU A 379 1.40 17.12 15.13
CA LEU A 379 1.87 15.72 15.10
C LEU A 379 1.79 15.02 16.47
N LYS A 380 2.10 15.74 17.56
CA LYS A 380 2.00 15.20 18.92
C LYS A 380 0.59 14.68 19.29
N GLU A 381 -0.46 15.14 18.61
CA GLU A 381 -1.84 14.70 18.84
C GLU A 381 -2.06 13.29 18.28
N LEU A 382 -1.27 12.88 17.27
CA LEU A 382 -1.33 11.56 16.64
C LEU A 382 -0.64 10.47 17.47
N LYS A 383 0.33 10.85 18.35
CA LYS A 383 1.10 9.88 19.17
C LYS A 383 1.61 8.72 18.31
N LEU A 384 2.41 9.05 17.26
CA LEU A 384 2.78 8.08 16.22
C LEU A 384 3.60 6.91 16.77
N ASP A 385 4.41 7.14 17.80
CA ASP A 385 5.24 6.13 18.49
C ASP A 385 4.53 5.44 19.67
N GLU A 386 3.19 5.53 19.79
CA GLU A 386 2.45 4.89 20.87
C GLU A 386 2.49 3.36 20.73
N SER A 387 3.09 2.68 21.70
CA SER A 387 3.23 1.23 21.72
C SER A 387 1.89 0.52 21.51
N GLY A 388 1.89 -0.53 20.69
CA GLY A 388 0.70 -1.31 20.33
C GLY A 388 -0.29 -0.59 19.40
N LYS A 389 0.00 0.65 18.99
CA LYS A 389 -0.90 1.45 18.11
C LYS A 389 -0.16 2.20 17.02
N ILE A 390 1.11 1.90 16.75
CA ILE A 390 1.89 2.58 15.72
C ILE A 390 1.22 2.44 14.34
N GLY A 391 0.78 1.23 13.98
CA GLY A 391 0.13 0.92 12.71
C GLY A 391 -1.39 1.19 12.69
N TYR A 392 -1.95 2.07 13.55
CA TYR A 392 -3.38 2.36 13.53
C TYR A 392 -3.76 3.23 12.34
N THR A 393 -4.71 2.76 11.52
CA THR A 393 -5.06 3.36 10.21
C THR A 393 -5.36 4.86 10.25
N TYR A 394 -6.00 5.37 11.33
CA TYR A 394 -6.31 6.79 11.46
C TYR A 394 -5.07 7.65 11.79
N LYS A 395 -4.04 7.09 12.42
CA LYS A 395 -2.79 7.81 12.64
C LYS A 395 -2.09 8.09 11.31
N THR A 396 -2.01 7.10 10.44
CA THR A 396 -1.43 7.24 9.11
C THR A 396 -2.25 8.18 8.23
N MET A 397 -3.57 8.02 8.16
CA MET A 397 -4.46 8.98 7.48
C MET A 397 -4.28 10.40 8.05
N GLY A 398 -4.26 10.54 9.38
CA GLY A 398 -4.06 11.82 10.08
C GLY A 398 -2.72 12.48 9.75
N SER A 399 -1.65 11.68 9.53
CA SER A 399 -0.34 12.15 9.06
C SER A 399 -0.44 12.79 7.69
N GLY A 400 -1.18 12.18 6.75
CA GLY A 400 -1.47 12.75 5.44
C GLY A 400 -2.23 14.08 5.53
N PHE A 401 -3.30 14.15 6.32
CA PHE A 401 -4.08 15.38 6.48
C PHE A 401 -3.34 16.48 7.27
N TRP A 402 -2.42 16.11 8.17
CA TRP A 402 -1.49 17.05 8.76
C TRP A 402 -0.51 17.60 7.70
N ALA A 403 0.02 16.73 6.83
CA ALA A 403 0.94 17.12 5.76
C ALA A 403 0.30 18.10 4.77
N LEU A 404 -0.98 17.97 4.46
CA LEU A 404 -1.71 18.93 3.60
C LEU A 404 -1.71 20.38 4.13
N LYS A 405 -1.42 20.58 5.41
CA LYS A 405 -1.32 21.91 6.03
C LYS A 405 0.10 22.50 5.98
N GLN A 406 1.04 21.79 5.34
CA GLN A 406 2.45 22.19 5.21
C GLN A 406 2.72 22.73 3.79
N ASP A 407 3.78 23.54 3.65
CA ASP A 407 4.14 24.19 2.40
C ASP A 407 5.57 23.90 1.91
N ASN A 408 6.26 22.98 2.60
CA ASN A 408 7.59 22.51 2.20
C ASN A 408 7.67 21.01 2.39
N PHE A 409 7.89 20.29 1.29
CA PHE A 409 7.87 18.82 1.27
C PHE A 409 8.94 18.22 2.18
N GLY A 410 10.21 18.54 1.93
CA GLY A 410 11.34 17.94 2.66
C GLY A 410 11.26 18.17 4.17
N LYS A 411 10.99 19.42 4.59
CA LYS A 411 10.84 19.75 6.00
C LYS A 411 9.64 19.06 6.66
N ALA A 412 8.53 18.93 5.91
CA ALA A 412 7.33 18.30 6.46
C ALA A 412 7.54 16.81 6.66
N ILE A 413 8.05 16.10 5.66
CA ILE A 413 8.28 14.66 5.75
C ILE A 413 9.36 14.35 6.79
N THR A 414 10.51 15.06 6.79
CA THR A 414 11.53 14.89 7.85
C THR A 414 10.95 15.09 9.25
N LYS A 415 10.12 16.12 9.44
CA LYS A 415 9.47 16.37 10.73
C LYS A 415 8.51 15.27 11.12
N LEU A 416 7.78 14.69 10.17
CA LEU A 416 6.83 13.62 10.39
C LEU A 416 7.54 12.34 10.82
N ILE A 417 8.51 11.88 10.04
CA ILE A 417 9.21 10.63 10.31
C ILE A 417 10.00 10.67 11.63
N MET A 418 10.47 11.85 12.05
CA MET A 418 11.12 12.06 13.36
C MET A 418 10.17 11.90 14.57
N GLU A 419 8.88 11.67 14.36
CA GLU A 419 7.96 11.24 15.41
C GLU A 419 8.09 9.73 15.68
N GLY A 420 8.72 8.94 14.79
CA GLY A 420 8.92 7.50 14.92
C GLY A 420 7.64 6.69 14.69
N GLY A 421 7.61 5.50 15.27
CA GLY A 421 6.51 4.55 15.08
C GLY A 421 6.55 3.90 13.70
N ASP A 422 5.44 3.79 13.04
CA ASP A 422 5.28 3.27 11.68
C ASP A 422 5.56 4.42 10.68
N ALA A 423 6.83 4.78 10.58
CA ALA A 423 7.23 6.05 9.99
C ALA A 423 7.30 6.00 8.45
N ASP A 424 7.57 4.85 7.86
CA ASP A 424 7.51 4.59 6.43
C ASP A 424 6.07 4.72 5.91
N THR A 425 5.11 4.01 6.52
CA THR A 425 3.69 4.12 6.18
C THR A 425 3.16 5.54 6.37
N ASN A 426 3.52 6.21 7.47
CA ASN A 426 3.13 7.59 7.70
C ASN A 426 3.76 8.53 6.66
N GLY A 427 5.00 8.29 6.29
CA GLY A 427 5.75 8.98 5.23
C GLY A 427 5.15 8.76 3.85
N ALA A 428 4.80 7.53 3.50
CA ALA A 428 4.19 7.16 2.22
C ALA A 428 2.88 7.94 1.98
N VAL A 429 1.94 7.87 2.92
CA VAL A 429 0.64 8.55 2.78
C VAL A 429 0.79 10.07 2.82
N ALA A 430 1.61 10.61 3.72
CA ALA A 430 1.87 12.04 3.79
C ALA A 430 2.60 12.55 2.55
N GLY A 431 3.54 11.78 2.03
CA GLY A 431 4.29 12.07 0.82
C GLY A 431 3.39 12.11 -0.41
N ALA A 432 2.50 11.11 -0.58
CA ALA A 432 1.52 11.09 -1.66
C ALA A 432 0.63 12.35 -1.65
N MET A 433 0.03 12.65 -0.51
CA MET A 433 -0.91 13.78 -0.38
C MET A 433 -0.21 15.14 -0.53
N LEU A 434 0.95 15.32 0.10
CA LEU A 434 1.71 16.56 0.03
C LEU A 434 2.35 16.77 -1.35
N GLY A 435 2.83 15.71 -1.97
CA GLY A 435 3.34 15.72 -3.34
C GLY A 435 2.27 16.10 -4.36
N CYS A 436 1.03 15.60 -4.20
CA CYS A 436 -0.13 16.04 -4.97
C CYS A 436 -0.38 17.55 -4.81
N LYS A 437 -0.38 18.04 -3.56
CA LYS A 437 -0.59 19.46 -3.27
C LYS A 437 0.51 20.34 -3.89
N LEU A 438 1.77 19.99 -3.66
CA LEU A 438 2.93 20.85 -3.96
C LEU A 438 3.58 20.57 -5.30
N ARG A 439 3.21 19.49 -6.00
CA ARG A 439 3.79 18.98 -7.26
C ARG A 439 5.15 18.29 -7.06
N VAL A 440 5.53 17.48 -8.05
CA VAL A 440 6.78 16.69 -8.01
C VAL A 440 8.04 17.55 -7.85
N GLY A 441 8.10 18.72 -8.46
CA GLY A 441 9.24 19.65 -8.31
C GLY A 441 9.45 20.21 -6.91
N SER A 442 8.55 19.96 -5.96
CA SER A 442 8.70 20.33 -4.55
C SER A 442 9.42 19.26 -3.71
N ILE A 443 9.54 18.05 -4.23
CA ILE A 443 10.27 16.96 -3.59
C ILE A 443 11.77 17.27 -3.69
N PRO A 444 12.56 17.13 -2.61
CA PRO A 444 14.00 17.34 -2.69
C PRO A 444 14.64 16.51 -3.81
N THR A 445 15.39 17.15 -4.68
CA THR A 445 16.02 16.49 -5.84
C THR A 445 16.91 15.33 -5.42
N CYS A 446 17.64 15.46 -4.29
CA CYS A 446 18.46 14.36 -3.76
C CYS A 446 17.61 13.12 -3.39
N TRP A 447 16.35 13.27 -3.01
CA TRP A 447 15.48 12.14 -2.72
C TRP A 447 14.96 11.48 -4.00
N THR A 448 14.52 12.26 -4.98
CA THR A 448 14.03 11.69 -6.25
C THR A 448 15.15 11.07 -7.09
N GLN A 449 16.35 11.63 -7.08
CA GLN A 449 17.48 11.10 -7.84
C GLN A 449 18.13 9.85 -7.22
N ASN A 450 18.07 9.71 -5.89
CA ASN A 450 18.65 8.58 -5.17
C ASN A 450 17.60 7.51 -4.75
N LEU A 451 16.37 7.61 -5.24
CA LEU A 451 15.36 6.56 -5.09
C LEU A 451 15.80 5.34 -5.91
N LEU A 452 15.98 4.19 -5.26
CA LEU A 452 16.70 3.05 -5.83
C LEU A 452 16.07 2.54 -7.13
N HIS A 453 14.75 2.41 -7.18
CA HIS A 453 14.02 1.86 -8.33
C HIS A 453 13.31 2.92 -9.17
N LYS A 454 13.86 4.15 -9.18
CA LYS A 454 13.29 5.30 -9.89
C LYS A 454 12.98 5.00 -11.36
N GLU A 455 13.95 4.47 -12.11
CA GLU A 455 13.81 4.21 -13.55
C GLU A 455 12.71 3.16 -13.85
N TRP A 456 12.62 2.15 -13.02
CA TRP A 456 11.54 1.16 -13.12
C TRP A 456 10.16 1.78 -12.86
N LEU A 457 10.04 2.62 -11.82
CA LEU A 457 8.80 3.37 -11.54
C LEU A 457 8.42 4.28 -12.72
N GLU A 458 9.39 4.95 -13.34
CA GLU A 458 9.18 5.80 -14.52
C GLU A 458 8.61 5.00 -15.70
N THR A 459 9.06 3.76 -15.93
CA THR A 459 8.49 2.90 -16.97
C THR A 459 7.04 2.51 -16.70
N ILE A 460 6.66 2.31 -15.44
CA ILE A 460 5.26 2.03 -15.06
C ILE A 460 4.38 3.27 -15.29
N ILE A 461 4.87 4.45 -14.93
CA ILE A 461 4.16 5.72 -15.17
C ILE A 461 3.94 5.94 -16.67
N ASP A 462 4.95 5.67 -17.49
CA ASP A 462 4.87 5.78 -18.94
C ASP A 462 3.82 4.83 -19.53
N ARG A 463 3.82 3.56 -19.11
CA ARG A 463 2.79 2.57 -19.46
C ARG A 463 1.38 3.05 -19.08
N TYR A 464 1.23 3.64 -17.89
CA TYR A 464 -0.07 4.17 -17.45
C TYR A 464 -0.55 5.32 -18.32
N PHE A 465 0.32 6.28 -18.65
CA PHE A 465 -0.07 7.41 -19.50
C PHE A 465 -0.43 6.97 -20.92
N HIS A 466 0.27 5.97 -21.47
CA HIS A 466 -0.09 5.36 -22.74
C HIS A 466 -1.44 4.64 -22.67
N MET A 467 -1.68 3.85 -21.64
CA MET A 467 -2.96 3.19 -21.41
C MET A 467 -4.11 4.21 -21.31
N MET A 468 -3.93 5.30 -20.56
CA MET A 468 -4.95 6.37 -20.45
C MET A 468 -5.26 7.02 -21.80
N LYS A 469 -4.25 7.20 -22.63
CA LYS A 469 -4.43 7.72 -24.00
C LYS A 469 -5.19 6.74 -24.89
N GLU A 470 -4.78 5.48 -24.89
CA GLU A 470 -5.35 4.47 -25.80
C GLU A 470 -6.78 4.06 -25.41
N VAL A 471 -7.01 3.84 -24.12
CA VAL A 471 -8.29 3.32 -23.62
C VAL A 471 -9.30 4.43 -23.37
N HIS A 472 -8.87 5.50 -22.70
CA HIS A 472 -9.77 6.58 -22.27
C HIS A 472 -9.68 7.82 -23.13
N ASN A 473 -8.76 7.86 -24.11
CA ASN A 473 -8.47 9.04 -24.94
C ASN A 473 -8.16 10.28 -24.07
N ILE A 474 -7.37 10.07 -22.99
CA ILE A 474 -6.88 11.09 -22.08
C ILE A 474 -5.35 11.12 -22.22
N ASP A 475 -4.81 12.16 -22.85
CA ASP A 475 -3.41 12.22 -23.23
C ASP A 475 -2.58 13.07 -22.25
N PHE A 476 -1.86 12.39 -21.37
CA PHE A 476 -0.87 12.99 -20.46
C PHE A 476 0.54 13.08 -21.08
N THR A 477 0.78 12.34 -22.17
CA THR A 477 2.13 12.19 -22.76
C THR A 477 2.78 13.49 -23.22
N PRO A 478 2.06 14.55 -23.67
CA PRO A 478 2.70 15.82 -24.02
C PRO A 478 3.37 16.54 -22.84
N TYR A 479 3.05 16.16 -21.61
CA TYR A 479 3.56 16.78 -20.38
C TYR A 479 4.49 15.85 -19.59
N TRP A 480 4.82 14.69 -20.15
CA TRP A 480 5.72 13.71 -19.58
C TRP A 480 6.84 13.33 -20.53
N THR A 481 8.08 13.40 -20.09
CA THR A 481 9.28 13.14 -20.92
C THR A 481 9.84 11.73 -20.77
N GLY A 482 9.14 10.86 -20.03
CA GLY A 482 9.60 9.50 -19.73
C GLY A 482 10.50 9.42 -18.48
N HIS A 483 11.02 10.57 -18.02
CA HIS A 483 11.88 10.61 -16.82
C HIS A 483 11.76 11.92 -16.08
N LEU A 484 12.04 11.84 -14.77
CA LEU A 484 12.09 12.98 -13.88
C LEU A 484 13.52 13.53 -13.86
N SER A 485 13.69 14.76 -14.37
CA SER A 485 14.97 15.46 -14.42
C SER A 485 15.48 15.93 -13.05
#